data_ff7becf9ffa2d35e2883448a1e7ed751
#
_entry.id   ff7becf9ffa2d35e2883448a1e7ed751
#
_cell.length_a   1.000
_cell.length_b   1.000
_cell.length_c   1.000
_cell.angle_alpha   90.00
_cell.angle_beta   90.00
_cell.angle_gamma   90.00
#
_symmetry.space_group_name_H-M   'P 1'
#
loop_
_entity.id
_entity.type
_entity.pdbx_description
1 polymer ?
#
loop_
_entity_poly.entity_id
_entity_poly.type
_entity_poly.pdbx_seq_one_letter_code
_entity_poly.pdbx_strand_id
1 'polypeptide(L)'
;MVITPFLDKKSKTPLYEQLYTFFKQEISHARITNGTKLPSKRMLSGSLGVSTATIERAYEQLTAEGYVKSKPKVGWFAAEVEADFPAAPVHFQQSTQPVLHEENAPAIDFHQGNVDPAHFPFNAWRKSIVKSLDRYSGSFHTSGDPLGEPELRQMIAHYVRLSRGVNCEPGQIIIGAGTTVLLQILCLTLGRGTKIGFEEPGFHRSRRMFEANHMTVIPICSNEEGVLPGELKRRNPHLLYTTPSHQFPLGTIMTIARRQELLAWAKEAHSFIIEDDYDGEFRYSGQPIPSLQGLDPNGRVIYLGTFSKSLLPTLRLSFMILPPALMESVGKNAHLMKQTVSSHSQMALADFIESGEWQKHVNRMRALYRKKHAVLLETIELGNSVEVLGKNSGLHIVLRLLFPANEEEAIKAAADNGVTIYPVSPSYKGQPPFVSVLIGYGGLSEEDIRLGIQKLKTAWTPLISSC
;
A
#
# COMPACT_ATOMS: atom_id res chain seq x y z
N MET A 1 57.87 0.59 19.80
CA MET A 1 57.08 -0.63 19.93
C MET A 1 56.90 -1.21 18.55
N VAL A 2 57.44 -2.39 18.24
CA VAL A 2 57.29 -3.00 16.90
C VAL A 2 55.92 -3.70 16.91
N ILE A 3 54.95 -3.07 16.29
CA ILE A 3 53.61 -3.66 16.08
C ILE A 3 53.69 -4.67 14.95
N THR A 4 53.80 -5.96 15.28
CA THR A 4 53.92 -7.03 14.27
C THR A 4 52.58 -7.74 14.17
N PRO A 5 51.89 -7.63 13.02
CA PRO A 5 50.63 -8.32 12.79
C PRO A 5 50.84 -9.85 12.75
N PHE A 6 49.93 -10.59 13.31
CA PHE A 6 49.85 -12.02 13.13
C PHE A 6 49.04 -12.35 11.87
N LEU A 7 49.63 -13.09 10.94
CA LEU A 7 48.97 -13.48 9.70
C LEU A 7 48.75 -14.99 9.63
N ASP A 8 47.52 -15.38 9.46
CA ASP A 8 47.17 -16.78 9.27
C ASP A 8 47.22 -17.15 7.76
N LYS A 9 48.27 -17.87 7.38
CA LYS A 9 48.49 -18.35 6.00
C LYS A 9 47.48 -19.47 5.59
N LYS A 10 46.74 -20.07 6.53
CA LYS A 10 45.74 -21.11 6.28
C LYS A 10 44.33 -20.53 6.17
N SER A 11 44.13 -19.29 6.51
CA SER A 11 42.84 -18.61 6.39
C SER A 11 42.40 -18.47 4.93
N LYS A 12 41.08 -18.47 4.69
CA LYS A 12 40.48 -18.13 3.38
C LYS A 12 40.65 -16.65 3.04
N THR A 13 40.92 -15.79 4.04
CA THR A 13 41.12 -14.34 3.85
C THR A 13 42.51 -14.08 3.28
N PRO A 14 42.63 -13.38 2.16
CA PRO A 14 43.93 -13.02 1.57
C PRO A 14 44.85 -12.28 2.54
N LEU A 15 46.17 -12.54 2.48
CA LEU A 15 47.15 -11.95 3.40
C LEU A 15 47.18 -10.40 3.36
N TYR A 16 46.94 -9.80 2.23
CA TYR A 16 46.87 -8.34 2.13
C TYR A 16 45.66 -7.75 2.87
N GLU A 17 44.55 -8.48 2.87
CA GLU A 17 43.32 -8.07 3.56
C GLU A 17 43.44 -8.22 5.07
N GLN A 18 44.12 -9.25 5.54
CA GLN A 18 44.46 -9.42 6.94
C GLN A 18 45.35 -8.27 7.44
N LEU A 19 46.37 -7.89 6.66
CA LEU A 19 47.23 -6.76 6.93
C LEU A 19 46.48 -5.42 6.95
N TYR A 20 45.65 -5.21 5.96
CA TYR A 20 44.80 -4.03 5.85
C TYR A 20 43.90 -3.91 7.08
N THR A 21 43.18 -4.99 7.44
CA THR A 21 42.27 -5.03 8.57
C THR A 21 43.00 -4.73 9.88
N PHE A 22 44.15 -5.33 10.08
CA PHE A 22 44.99 -5.09 11.23
C PHE A 22 45.38 -3.61 11.38
N PHE A 23 45.99 -3.02 10.36
CA PHE A 23 46.43 -1.62 10.46
C PHE A 23 45.25 -0.66 10.58
N LYS A 24 44.16 -0.94 9.89
CA LYS A 24 42.91 -0.17 10.01
C LYS A 24 42.43 -0.15 11.46
N GLN A 25 42.34 -1.30 12.10
CA GLN A 25 41.92 -1.41 13.49
C GLN A 25 42.89 -0.70 14.47
N GLU A 26 44.21 -0.87 14.30
CA GLU A 26 45.22 -0.23 15.14
C GLU A 26 45.19 1.30 15.02
N ILE A 27 44.93 1.84 13.85
CA ILE A 27 44.80 3.30 13.62
C ILE A 27 43.46 3.80 14.17
N SER A 28 42.35 3.12 13.87
CA SER A 28 41.00 3.52 14.33
C SER A 28 40.88 3.50 15.85
N HIS A 29 41.58 2.58 16.53
CA HIS A 29 41.63 2.52 18.03
C HIS A 29 42.73 3.41 18.63
N ALA A 30 43.33 4.29 17.84
CA ALA A 30 44.43 5.18 18.26
C ALA A 30 45.64 4.46 18.91
N ARG A 31 45.80 3.14 18.69
CA ARG A 31 47.00 2.41 19.08
C ARG A 31 48.20 2.75 18.21
N ILE A 32 47.95 3.11 16.95
CA ILE A 32 48.90 3.82 16.08
C ILE A 32 48.38 5.25 15.95
N THR A 33 49.06 6.18 16.59
CA THR A 33 48.65 7.59 16.65
C THR A 33 48.94 8.32 15.33
N ASN A 34 48.19 9.41 15.09
CA ASN A 34 48.39 10.30 13.92
C ASN A 34 49.87 10.70 13.77
N GLY A 35 50.34 10.67 12.56
CA GLY A 35 51.74 10.99 12.20
C GLY A 35 52.74 9.89 12.50
N THR A 36 52.36 8.76 13.11
CA THR A 36 53.22 7.62 13.32
C THR A 36 53.62 7.00 12.01
N LYS A 37 54.95 6.85 11.80
CA LYS A 37 55.49 6.21 10.59
C LYS A 37 55.26 4.70 10.64
N LEU A 38 54.58 4.18 9.61
CA LEU A 38 54.38 2.74 9.41
C LEU A 38 55.70 2.05 8.98
N PRO A 39 55.89 0.76 9.26
CA PRO A 39 57.05 0.01 8.82
C PRO A 39 57.25 0.04 7.33
N SER A 40 58.48 0.06 6.85
CA SER A 40 58.75 0.00 5.39
C SER A 40 58.34 -1.33 4.79
N LYS A 41 57.94 -1.31 3.52
CA LYS A 41 57.51 -2.54 2.81
C LYS A 41 58.56 -3.66 2.89
N ARG A 42 59.85 -3.30 2.78
CA ARG A 42 60.96 -4.27 2.90
C ARG A 42 61.10 -4.85 4.30
N MET A 43 61.01 -4.01 5.31
CA MET A 43 61.09 -4.44 6.72
C MET A 43 59.95 -5.38 7.08
N LEU A 44 58.72 -5.01 6.73
CA LEU A 44 57.56 -5.80 7.03
C LEU A 44 57.49 -7.12 6.21
N SER A 45 57.93 -7.11 4.97
CA SER A 45 58.10 -8.29 4.14
C SER A 45 59.06 -9.31 4.76
N GLY A 46 60.21 -8.82 5.27
CA GLY A 46 61.19 -9.67 5.92
C GLY A 46 60.70 -10.25 7.27
N SER A 47 60.02 -9.46 8.07
CA SER A 47 59.51 -9.91 9.37
C SER A 47 58.31 -10.86 9.28
N LEU A 48 57.42 -10.72 8.30
CA LEU A 48 56.20 -11.50 8.16
C LEU A 48 56.33 -12.65 7.16
N GLY A 49 57.41 -12.70 6.38
CA GLY A 49 57.60 -13.71 5.34
C GLY A 49 56.54 -13.67 4.24
N VAL A 50 56.13 -12.42 3.84
CA VAL A 50 55.16 -12.15 2.77
C VAL A 50 55.78 -11.28 1.69
N SER A 51 55.22 -11.30 0.48
CA SER A 51 55.76 -10.50 -0.64
C SER A 51 55.60 -8.98 -0.40
N THR A 52 56.51 -8.18 -0.91
CA THR A 52 56.39 -6.71 -0.86
C THR A 52 55.15 -6.21 -1.58
N ALA A 53 54.68 -6.91 -2.62
CA ALA A 53 53.45 -6.60 -3.33
C ALA A 53 52.19 -6.76 -2.47
N THR A 54 52.20 -7.77 -1.59
CA THR A 54 51.09 -7.98 -0.62
C THR A 54 50.95 -6.81 0.37
N ILE A 55 52.08 -6.32 0.86
CA ILE A 55 52.12 -5.16 1.77
C ILE A 55 51.76 -3.88 1.04
N GLU A 56 52.25 -3.70 -0.18
CA GLU A 56 51.95 -2.55 -1.02
C GLU A 56 50.46 -2.42 -1.25
N ARG A 57 49.79 -3.49 -1.64
CA ARG A 57 48.33 -3.53 -1.83
C ARG A 57 47.57 -3.15 -0.58
N ALA A 58 47.97 -3.64 0.61
CA ALA A 58 47.34 -3.25 1.85
C ALA A 58 47.55 -1.75 2.17
N TYR A 59 48.73 -1.22 1.94
CA TYR A 59 49.03 0.20 2.17
C TYR A 59 48.36 1.12 1.16
N GLU A 60 48.23 0.70 -0.09
CA GLU A 60 47.51 1.44 -1.13
C GLU A 60 46.03 1.54 -0.75
N GLN A 61 45.41 0.44 -0.28
CA GLN A 61 44.04 0.45 0.17
C GLN A 61 43.84 1.35 1.39
N LEU A 62 44.71 1.25 2.41
CA LEU A 62 44.69 2.15 3.57
C LEU A 62 44.85 3.62 3.18
N THR A 63 45.63 3.89 2.14
CA THR A 63 45.84 5.25 1.63
C THR A 63 44.61 5.73 0.86
N ALA A 64 44.02 4.88 0.04
CA ALA A 64 42.77 5.19 -0.69
C ALA A 64 41.60 5.48 0.25
N GLU A 65 41.51 4.79 1.39
CA GLU A 65 40.50 5.00 2.42
C GLU A 65 40.86 6.13 3.42
N GLY A 66 42.05 6.75 3.29
CA GLY A 66 42.47 7.89 4.13
C GLY A 66 43.01 7.53 5.52
N TYR A 67 43.20 6.25 5.87
CA TYR A 67 43.84 5.83 7.14
C TYR A 67 45.35 6.09 7.15
N VAL A 68 45.94 6.17 5.99
CA VAL A 68 47.40 6.36 5.82
C VAL A 68 47.67 7.43 4.78
N LYS A 69 48.68 8.28 5.02
CA LYS A 69 49.19 9.27 4.09
C LYS A 69 50.56 8.83 3.59
N SER A 70 50.74 8.76 2.27
CA SER A 70 52.04 8.49 1.65
C SER A 70 52.82 9.78 1.47
N LYS A 71 54.11 9.80 1.90
CA LYS A 71 55.07 10.88 1.59
C LYS A 71 56.15 10.32 0.66
N PRO A 72 56.25 10.84 -0.56
CA PRO A 72 57.24 10.34 -1.54
C PRO A 72 58.65 10.30 -0.95
N LYS A 73 59.37 9.19 -1.15
CA LYS A 73 60.73 8.90 -0.63
C LYS A 73 60.90 8.86 0.90
N VAL A 74 59.88 9.13 1.68
CA VAL A 74 59.89 9.16 3.16
C VAL A 74 59.19 7.97 3.76
N GLY A 75 58.01 7.60 3.24
CA GLY A 75 57.26 6.43 3.72
C GLY A 75 55.76 6.70 3.94
N TRP A 76 55.11 5.80 4.65
CA TRP A 76 53.69 5.85 4.97
C TRP A 76 53.51 6.26 6.44
N PHE A 77 52.50 7.10 6.69
CA PHE A 77 52.20 7.66 8.02
C PHE A 77 50.74 7.51 8.33
N ALA A 78 50.39 7.14 9.55
CA ALA A 78 49.02 7.13 10.00
C ALA A 78 48.39 8.52 9.88
N ALA A 79 47.21 8.60 9.29
CA ALA A 79 46.43 9.82 9.18
C ALA A 79 45.64 10.09 10.48
N GLU A 80 45.26 11.35 10.66
CA GLU A 80 44.24 11.68 11.65
C GLU A 80 42.91 11.15 11.15
N VAL A 81 42.42 10.10 11.81
CA VAL A 81 41.08 9.60 11.61
C VAL A 81 40.34 10.10 12.85
N GLU A 82 39.38 11.02 12.65
CA GLU A 82 38.41 11.26 13.71
C GLU A 82 37.87 9.88 14.07
N ALA A 83 37.84 9.58 15.40
CA ALA A 83 37.44 8.25 15.86
C ALA A 83 36.07 7.93 15.28
N ASP A 84 36.11 7.36 14.07
CA ASP A 84 34.92 6.86 13.43
C ASP A 84 34.31 5.86 14.39
N PHE A 85 33.18 6.25 14.90
CA PHE A 85 32.22 5.43 15.61
C PHE A 85 32.86 4.18 16.18
N PRO A 86 33.05 4.09 17.52
CA PRO A 86 33.49 2.83 18.06
C PRO A 86 32.58 1.78 17.39
N ALA A 87 33.21 0.86 16.64
CA ALA A 87 32.60 -0.41 16.42
C ALA A 87 32.56 -1.15 17.76
N ALA A 88 31.98 -0.50 18.77
CA ALA A 88 31.35 -1.24 19.81
C ALA A 88 30.48 -2.23 19.08
N PRO A 89 30.63 -3.54 19.32
CA PRO A 89 29.58 -4.44 18.87
C PRO A 89 28.32 -3.75 19.36
N VAL A 90 27.49 -3.29 18.40
CA VAL A 90 26.15 -2.89 18.72
C VAL A 90 25.59 -4.21 19.22
N HIS A 91 25.70 -4.43 20.53
CA HIS A 91 24.81 -5.30 21.21
C HIS A 91 23.48 -4.62 20.95
N PHE A 92 22.85 -4.97 19.83
CA PHE A 92 21.41 -4.99 19.81
C PHE A 92 21.13 -5.83 21.05
N GLN A 93 20.89 -5.18 22.21
CA GLN A 93 19.98 -5.78 23.13
C GLN A 93 18.82 -6.11 22.21
N GLN A 94 18.81 -7.36 21.78
CA GLN A 94 17.57 -7.93 21.36
C GLN A 94 16.63 -7.54 22.48
N SER A 95 15.90 -6.44 22.29
CA SER A 95 14.60 -6.34 22.88
C SER A 95 13.87 -7.51 22.24
N THR A 96 14.28 -8.67 22.70
CA THR A 96 13.73 -9.95 22.40
C THR A 96 12.42 -10.03 23.12
N GLN A 97 11.50 -9.38 22.58
CA GLN A 97 10.36 -10.15 22.20
C GLN A 97 10.26 -9.93 20.67
N PRO A 98 10.65 -10.90 19.83
CA PRO A 98 9.92 -11.06 18.63
C PRO A 98 8.47 -11.01 19.13
N VAL A 99 7.67 -10.11 18.58
CA VAL A 99 6.26 -10.36 18.51
C VAL A 99 6.20 -11.65 17.70
N LEU A 100 6.44 -12.76 18.39
CA LEU A 100 5.97 -14.05 17.97
C LEU A 100 4.48 -13.80 17.90
N HIS A 101 3.99 -13.53 16.69
CA HIS A 101 2.68 -14.03 16.37
C HIS A 101 2.79 -15.48 16.80
N GLU A 102 2.21 -15.82 17.96
CA GLU A 102 1.93 -17.21 18.28
C GLU A 102 1.37 -17.76 16.99
N GLU A 103 2.03 -18.77 16.43
CA GLU A 103 1.50 -19.60 15.37
C GLU A 103 0.35 -20.43 15.98
N ASN A 104 -0.67 -19.72 16.46
CA ASN A 104 -1.98 -20.28 16.62
C ASN A 104 -2.38 -20.71 15.20
N ALA A 105 -2.88 -21.94 15.09
CA ALA A 105 -3.36 -22.51 13.82
C ALA A 105 -4.04 -21.43 12.99
N PRO A 106 -3.75 -21.28 11.68
CA PRO A 106 -4.11 -20.12 10.91
C PRO A 106 -5.60 -19.83 11.09
N ALA A 107 -5.90 -18.76 11.83
CA ALA A 107 -7.27 -18.31 11.99
C ALA A 107 -7.79 -18.00 10.59
N ILE A 108 -8.99 -18.50 10.27
CA ILE A 108 -9.64 -18.15 9.01
C ILE A 108 -9.96 -16.67 9.08
N ASP A 109 -9.24 -15.88 8.28
CA ASP A 109 -9.30 -14.41 8.33
C ASP A 109 -10.18 -13.86 7.22
N PHE A 110 -11.36 -13.37 7.59
CA PHE A 110 -12.30 -12.71 6.69
C PHE A 110 -11.96 -11.23 6.45
N HIS A 111 -10.68 -10.89 6.32
CA HIS A 111 -10.25 -9.51 6.05
C HIS A 111 -10.63 -9.07 4.64
N GLN A 112 -11.39 -7.98 4.53
CA GLN A 112 -11.88 -7.41 3.27
C GLN A 112 -10.76 -6.91 2.33
N GLY A 113 -9.54 -6.72 2.85
CA GLY A 113 -8.37 -6.27 2.10
C GLY A 113 -7.65 -7.37 1.36
N ASN A 114 -7.86 -8.63 1.75
CA ASN A 114 -7.14 -9.77 1.21
C ASN A 114 -7.66 -10.14 -0.18
N VAL A 115 -6.73 -10.56 -1.04
CA VAL A 115 -7.00 -11.09 -2.37
C VAL A 115 -6.47 -12.51 -2.47
N ASP A 116 -6.98 -13.30 -3.41
CA ASP A 116 -6.56 -14.68 -3.60
C ASP A 116 -5.13 -14.77 -4.15
N PRO A 117 -4.15 -15.25 -3.38
CA PRO A 117 -2.76 -15.31 -3.85
C PRO A 117 -2.53 -16.41 -4.88
N ALA A 118 -3.34 -17.48 -4.89
CA ALA A 118 -3.17 -18.64 -5.77
C ALA A 118 -3.48 -18.29 -7.24
N HIS A 119 -4.28 -17.25 -7.48
CA HIS A 119 -4.74 -16.89 -8.82
C HIS A 119 -4.01 -15.68 -9.42
N PHE A 120 -2.98 -15.15 -8.74
CA PHE A 120 -2.16 -14.10 -9.30
C PHE A 120 -1.33 -14.62 -10.49
N PRO A 121 -1.31 -13.92 -11.64
CA PRO A 121 -0.66 -14.38 -12.85
C PRO A 121 0.87 -14.16 -12.83
N PHE A 122 1.59 -14.77 -11.89
CA PHE A 122 3.02 -14.58 -11.67
C PHE A 122 3.89 -14.67 -12.93
N ASN A 123 3.59 -15.63 -13.82
CA ASN A 123 4.38 -15.81 -15.04
C ASN A 123 4.20 -14.64 -16.04
N ALA A 124 2.97 -14.16 -16.22
CA ALA A 124 2.70 -13.01 -17.08
C ALA A 124 3.26 -11.73 -16.45
N TRP A 125 3.07 -11.53 -15.15
CA TRP A 125 3.62 -10.40 -14.43
C TRP A 125 5.15 -10.34 -14.49
N ARG A 126 5.83 -11.48 -14.27
CA ARG A 126 7.29 -11.58 -14.40
C ARG A 126 7.77 -11.20 -15.80
N LYS A 127 7.07 -11.65 -16.85
CA LYS A 127 7.41 -11.27 -18.24
C LYS A 127 7.29 -9.76 -18.44
N SER A 128 6.25 -9.13 -17.95
CA SER A 128 6.08 -7.67 -18.04
C SER A 128 7.15 -6.91 -17.26
N ILE A 129 7.58 -7.39 -16.08
CA ILE A 129 8.72 -6.81 -15.35
C ILE A 129 10.00 -6.88 -16.18
N VAL A 130 10.38 -8.07 -16.66
CA VAL A 130 11.61 -8.23 -17.46
C VAL A 130 11.57 -7.34 -18.70
N LYS A 131 10.48 -7.36 -19.45
CA LYS A 131 10.29 -6.55 -20.65
C LYS A 131 10.39 -5.03 -20.33
N SER A 132 9.85 -4.59 -19.19
CA SER A 132 9.97 -3.19 -18.79
C SER A 132 11.40 -2.80 -18.45
N LEU A 133 12.18 -3.66 -17.80
CA LEU A 133 13.60 -3.42 -17.50
C LEU A 133 14.42 -3.32 -18.79
N ASP A 134 14.18 -4.19 -19.77
CA ASP A 134 14.90 -4.18 -21.04
C ASP A 134 14.56 -2.93 -21.89
N ARG A 135 13.26 -2.60 -21.98
CA ARG A 135 12.77 -1.49 -22.83
C ARG A 135 13.11 -0.10 -22.28
N TYR A 136 13.11 0.05 -20.96
CA TYR A 136 13.21 1.36 -20.29
C TYR A 136 14.48 1.53 -19.45
N SER A 137 15.50 0.68 -19.65
CA SER A 137 16.75 0.71 -18.86
C SER A 137 17.40 2.10 -18.81
N GLY A 138 17.35 2.87 -19.90
CA GLY A 138 17.90 4.22 -19.98
C GLY A 138 17.13 5.28 -19.18
N SER A 139 15.83 5.10 -18.90
CA SER A 139 15.01 6.08 -18.18
C SER A 139 15.05 5.91 -16.65
N PHE A 140 15.48 4.74 -16.16
CA PHE A 140 15.54 4.48 -14.70
C PHE A 140 16.63 5.25 -13.95
N HIS A 141 17.47 6.00 -14.65
CA HIS A 141 18.47 6.87 -14.05
C HIS A 141 17.92 8.25 -13.64
N THR A 142 16.67 8.53 -13.94
CA THR A 142 15.97 9.77 -13.57
C THR A 142 14.84 9.49 -12.56
N SER A 143 14.35 10.55 -11.92
CA SER A 143 13.29 10.43 -10.91
C SER A 143 11.89 10.14 -11.47
N GLY A 144 11.74 10.00 -12.80
CA GLY A 144 10.43 9.83 -13.44
C GLY A 144 9.52 11.08 -13.37
N ASP A 145 8.32 10.97 -13.94
CA ASP A 145 7.30 12.03 -13.89
C ASP A 145 6.65 12.09 -12.50
N PRO A 146 6.57 13.24 -11.84
CA PRO A 146 5.92 13.38 -10.53
C PRO A 146 4.46 12.90 -10.49
N LEU A 147 3.75 13.00 -11.60
CA LEU A 147 2.35 12.55 -11.72
C LEU A 147 2.24 11.06 -12.05
N GLY A 148 3.33 10.40 -12.38
CA GLY A 148 3.41 9.01 -12.82
C GLY A 148 3.79 8.87 -14.29
N GLU A 149 4.30 7.71 -14.66
CA GLU A 149 4.80 7.44 -16.00
C GLU A 149 3.72 7.66 -17.07
N PRO A 150 4.01 8.43 -18.13
CA PRO A 150 3.02 8.77 -19.18
C PRO A 150 2.38 7.55 -19.82
N GLU A 151 3.15 6.48 -20.05
CA GLU A 151 2.67 5.24 -20.64
C GLU A 151 1.61 4.58 -19.76
N LEU A 152 1.81 4.52 -18.44
CA LEU A 152 0.83 3.96 -17.54
C LEU A 152 -0.42 4.84 -17.47
N ARG A 153 -0.27 6.16 -17.42
CA ARG A 153 -1.41 7.09 -17.42
C ARG A 153 -2.25 6.92 -18.69
N GLN A 154 -1.60 6.71 -19.84
CA GLN A 154 -2.30 6.45 -21.11
C GLN A 154 -3.08 5.13 -21.06
N MET A 155 -2.47 4.05 -20.54
CA MET A 155 -3.12 2.76 -20.39
C MET A 155 -4.28 2.82 -19.39
N ILE A 156 -4.15 3.55 -18.29
CA ILE A 156 -5.24 3.75 -17.33
C ILE A 156 -6.40 4.52 -17.97
N ALA A 157 -6.14 5.63 -18.68
CA ALA A 157 -7.20 6.38 -19.37
C ALA A 157 -8.01 5.50 -20.34
N HIS A 158 -7.32 4.67 -21.13
CA HIS A 158 -7.97 3.72 -22.03
C HIS A 158 -8.79 2.67 -21.27
N TYR A 159 -8.21 2.07 -20.24
CA TYR A 159 -8.86 1.04 -19.42
C TYR A 159 -10.13 1.54 -18.74
N VAL A 160 -10.08 2.68 -18.03
CA VAL A 160 -11.24 3.18 -17.28
C VAL A 160 -12.35 3.69 -18.20
N ARG A 161 -12.00 4.16 -19.38
CA ARG A 161 -13.00 4.52 -20.42
C ARG A 161 -13.82 3.30 -20.84
N LEU A 162 -13.16 2.17 -21.10
CA LEU A 162 -13.83 0.95 -21.53
C LEU A 162 -14.57 0.23 -20.41
N SER A 163 -13.99 0.20 -19.21
CA SER A 163 -14.52 -0.59 -18.10
C SER A 163 -15.57 0.14 -17.25
N ARG A 164 -15.44 1.47 -17.12
CA ARG A 164 -16.24 2.29 -16.20
C ARG A 164 -16.93 3.49 -16.86
N GLY A 165 -16.70 3.72 -18.15
CA GLY A 165 -17.21 4.88 -18.87
C GLY A 165 -16.56 6.20 -18.43
N VAL A 166 -15.46 6.17 -17.70
CA VAL A 166 -14.75 7.38 -17.24
C VAL A 166 -14.18 8.13 -18.43
N ASN A 167 -14.46 9.43 -18.53
CA ASN A 167 -13.96 10.28 -19.58
C ASN A 167 -12.84 11.19 -19.07
N CYS A 168 -11.61 10.88 -19.46
CA CYS A 168 -10.44 11.64 -19.05
C CYS A 168 -9.32 11.57 -20.09
N GLU A 169 -8.42 12.56 -20.01
CA GLU A 169 -7.15 12.56 -20.72
C GLU A 169 -6.01 12.08 -19.80
N PRO A 170 -4.93 11.48 -20.34
CA PRO A 170 -3.79 11.01 -19.54
C PRO A 170 -3.17 12.10 -18.65
N GLY A 171 -3.22 13.37 -19.08
CA GLY A 171 -2.75 14.52 -18.31
C GLY A 171 -3.54 14.83 -17.04
N GLN A 172 -4.72 14.25 -16.87
CA GLN A 172 -5.57 14.40 -15.68
C GLN A 172 -5.31 13.32 -14.61
N ILE A 173 -4.44 12.34 -14.90
CA ILE A 173 -4.20 11.18 -14.06
C ILE A 173 -2.96 11.39 -13.20
N ILE A 174 -3.10 11.11 -11.91
CA ILE A 174 -2.01 11.07 -10.94
C ILE A 174 -1.91 9.65 -10.39
N ILE A 175 -0.71 9.08 -10.42
CA ILE A 175 -0.40 7.75 -9.88
C ILE A 175 0.19 7.90 -8.49
N GLY A 176 -0.24 7.07 -7.53
CA GLY A 176 0.26 7.12 -6.16
C GLY A 176 0.29 5.76 -5.47
N ALA A 177 1.10 5.68 -4.41
CA ALA A 177 1.28 4.47 -3.59
C ALA A 177 0.07 4.19 -2.68
N GLY A 178 -1.11 4.03 -3.29
CA GLY A 178 -2.38 3.80 -2.62
C GLY A 178 -3.21 5.07 -2.45
N THR A 179 -4.50 4.87 -2.21
CA THR A 179 -5.51 5.93 -2.11
C THR A 179 -5.17 6.99 -1.06
N THR A 180 -4.59 6.58 0.07
CA THR A 180 -4.21 7.52 1.16
C THR A 180 -3.24 8.60 0.67
N VAL A 181 -2.21 8.22 -0.11
CA VAL A 181 -1.23 9.18 -0.67
C VAL A 181 -1.91 10.14 -1.66
N LEU A 182 -2.79 9.62 -2.50
CA LEU A 182 -3.55 10.44 -3.45
C LEU A 182 -4.46 11.45 -2.75
N LEU A 183 -5.13 11.02 -1.68
CA LEU A 183 -5.95 11.93 -0.86
C LEU A 183 -5.11 12.97 -0.12
N GLN A 184 -3.87 12.66 0.31
CA GLN A 184 -2.94 13.65 0.87
C GLN A 184 -2.57 14.72 -0.17
N ILE A 185 -2.27 14.32 -1.40
CA ILE A 185 -2.02 15.25 -2.51
C ILE A 185 -3.22 16.17 -2.72
N LEU A 186 -4.43 15.60 -2.70
CA LEU A 186 -5.67 16.39 -2.81
C LEU A 186 -5.85 17.37 -1.65
N CYS A 187 -5.57 16.95 -0.41
CA CYS A 187 -5.62 17.83 0.76
C CYS A 187 -4.66 19.02 0.64
N LEU A 188 -3.43 18.79 0.16
CA LEU A 188 -2.46 19.86 -0.09
C LEU A 188 -2.96 20.85 -1.17
N THR A 189 -3.67 20.33 -2.16
CA THR A 189 -4.22 21.13 -3.27
C THR A 189 -5.39 21.99 -2.82
N LEU A 190 -6.28 21.45 -1.98
CA LEU A 190 -7.49 22.13 -1.52
C LEU A 190 -7.25 23.12 -0.37
N GLY A 191 -6.20 22.92 0.41
CA GLY A 191 -5.87 23.75 1.58
C GLY A 191 -6.64 23.38 2.85
N ARG A 192 -6.10 23.84 3.98
CA ARG A 192 -6.64 23.56 5.33
C ARG A 192 -8.04 24.19 5.51
N GLY A 193 -8.86 23.56 6.34
CA GLY A 193 -10.20 24.05 6.68
C GLY A 193 -11.25 23.77 5.62
N THR A 194 -10.90 23.15 4.49
CA THR A 194 -11.88 22.74 3.50
C THR A 194 -12.92 21.81 4.13
N LYS A 195 -14.20 22.11 3.91
CA LYS A 195 -15.32 21.31 4.41
C LYS A 195 -15.55 20.11 3.49
N ILE A 196 -15.43 18.91 4.05
CA ILE A 196 -15.63 17.66 3.33
C ILE A 196 -16.87 16.98 3.88
N GLY A 197 -17.91 16.85 3.06
CA GLY A 197 -19.03 15.93 3.31
C GLY A 197 -18.51 14.50 3.15
N PHE A 198 -18.71 13.69 4.16
CA PHE A 198 -18.25 12.31 4.16
C PHE A 198 -19.45 11.38 4.34
N GLU A 199 -19.65 10.48 3.36
CA GLU A 199 -20.74 9.51 3.42
C GLU A 199 -20.69 8.70 4.72
N GLU A 200 -21.82 8.60 5.43
CA GLU A 200 -21.91 7.89 6.69
C GLU A 200 -22.99 6.80 6.63
N PRO A 201 -22.61 5.52 6.91
CA PRO A 201 -21.24 5.08 7.24
C PRO A 201 -20.29 5.16 6.06
N GLY A 202 -18.97 5.14 6.33
CA GLY A 202 -17.97 5.24 5.25
C GLY A 202 -16.56 4.79 5.67
N PHE A 203 -15.59 4.88 4.77
CA PHE A 203 -14.20 4.46 5.03
C PHE A 203 -13.54 5.28 6.15
N HIS A 204 -13.51 4.74 7.35
CA HIS A 204 -12.95 5.41 8.54
C HIS A 204 -11.47 5.84 8.35
N ARG A 205 -10.67 5.08 7.59
CA ARG A 205 -9.26 5.43 7.32
C ARG A 205 -9.16 6.71 6.48
N SER A 206 -9.97 6.84 5.42
CA SER A 206 -10.02 8.04 4.59
C SER A 206 -10.54 9.24 5.39
N ARG A 207 -11.56 9.02 6.24
CA ARG A 207 -12.08 10.06 7.14
C ARG A 207 -10.99 10.59 8.08
N ARG A 208 -10.30 9.68 8.80
CA ARG A 208 -9.20 10.06 9.71
C ARG A 208 -8.04 10.75 8.99
N MET A 209 -7.76 10.35 7.75
CA MET A 209 -6.74 10.99 6.93
C MET A 209 -7.12 12.45 6.63
N PHE A 210 -8.36 12.73 6.26
CA PHE A 210 -8.83 14.11 6.07
C PHE A 210 -8.76 14.92 7.36
N GLU A 211 -9.20 14.36 8.49
CA GLU A 211 -9.11 15.00 9.81
C GLU A 211 -7.65 15.29 10.20
N ALA A 212 -6.72 14.36 9.99
CA ALA A 212 -5.29 14.54 10.26
C ALA A 212 -4.64 15.62 9.37
N ASN A 213 -5.19 15.90 8.19
CA ASN A 213 -4.76 16.98 7.31
C ASN A 213 -5.53 18.31 7.57
N HIS A 214 -6.16 18.44 8.74
CA HIS A 214 -6.89 19.64 9.16
C HIS A 214 -8.06 20.02 8.27
N MET A 215 -8.71 19.05 7.63
CA MET A 215 -9.98 19.24 6.93
C MET A 215 -11.14 19.17 7.90
N THR A 216 -12.21 19.91 7.63
CA THR A 216 -13.44 19.84 8.41
C THR A 216 -14.35 18.75 7.87
N VAL A 217 -14.34 17.55 8.50
CA VAL A 217 -15.15 16.42 8.05
C VAL A 217 -16.56 16.49 8.65
N ILE A 218 -17.56 16.51 7.77
CA ILE A 218 -18.98 16.59 8.08
C ILE A 218 -19.66 15.28 7.66
N PRO A 219 -20.25 14.51 8.58
CA PRO A 219 -20.97 13.28 8.21
C PRO A 219 -22.22 13.63 7.38
N ILE A 220 -22.43 12.90 6.30
CA ILE A 220 -23.60 13.03 5.42
C ILE A 220 -24.31 11.68 5.40
N CYS A 221 -25.52 11.64 5.90
CA CYS A 221 -26.31 10.42 5.95
C CYS A 221 -26.59 9.86 4.56
N SER A 222 -26.60 8.53 4.48
CA SER A 222 -27.01 7.78 3.28
C SER A 222 -28.18 6.83 3.61
N ASN A 223 -28.91 6.44 2.60
CA ASN A 223 -29.92 5.38 2.65
C ASN A 223 -29.60 4.30 1.60
N GLU A 224 -30.54 3.40 1.33
CA GLU A 224 -30.37 2.32 0.36
C GLU A 224 -30.07 2.81 -1.08
N GLU A 225 -30.47 4.03 -1.42
CA GLU A 225 -30.21 4.65 -2.73
C GLU A 225 -28.89 5.42 -2.77
N GLY A 226 -28.23 5.66 -1.63
CA GLY A 226 -26.97 6.42 -1.48
C GLY A 226 -27.12 7.69 -0.66
N VAL A 227 -26.16 8.59 -0.77
CA VAL A 227 -26.08 9.85 -0.03
C VAL A 227 -27.33 10.72 -0.22
N LEU A 228 -27.83 11.32 0.87
CA LEU A 228 -29.03 12.16 0.86
C LEU A 228 -28.72 13.60 0.37
N PRO A 229 -29.24 14.03 -0.79
CA PRO A 229 -28.95 15.37 -1.35
C PRO A 229 -29.44 16.51 -0.47
N GLY A 230 -30.52 16.32 0.30
CA GLY A 230 -31.02 17.31 1.26
C GLY A 230 -30.00 17.64 2.36
N GLU A 231 -29.23 16.68 2.82
CA GLU A 231 -28.14 16.88 3.79
C GLU A 231 -27.01 17.71 3.18
N LEU A 232 -26.66 17.45 1.92
CA LEU A 232 -25.64 18.22 1.20
C LEU A 232 -26.04 19.68 1.03
N LYS A 233 -27.28 19.96 0.64
CA LYS A 233 -27.80 21.34 0.51
C LYS A 233 -27.79 22.07 1.86
N ARG A 234 -28.13 21.39 2.95
CA ARG A 234 -28.17 21.97 4.30
C ARG A 234 -26.78 22.23 4.86
N ARG A 235 -25.83 21.32 4.68
CA ARG A 235 -24.49 21.36 5.29
C ARG A 235 -23.47 22.08 4.43
N ASN A 236 -23.74 22.21 3.14
CA ASN A 236 -22.95 22.91 2.13
C ASN A 236 -21.44 22.61 2.19
N PRO A 237 -21.01 21.34 2.03
CA PRO A 237 -19.60 21.01 1.96
C PRO A 237 -18.99 21.44 0.61
N HIS A 238 -17.68 21.73 0.59
CA HIS A 238 -16.95 22.04 -0.64
C HIS A 238 -16.66 20.79 -1.47
N LEU A 239 -16.65 19.64 -0.82
CA LEU A 239 -16.31 18.34 -1.39
C LEU A 239 -17.16 17.25 -0.73
N LEU A 240 -17.64 16.29 -1.51
CA LEU A 240 -18.29 15.05 -1.01
C LEU A 240 -17.37 13.86 -1.28
N TYR A 241 -17.11 13.02 -0.27
CA TYR A 241 -16.49 11.70 -0.46
C TYR A 241 -17.56 10.62 -0.38
N THR A 242 -17.66 9.77 -1.42
CA THR A 242 -18.66 8.69 -1.52
C THR A 242 -18.12 7.49 -2.31
N THR A 243 -18.75 6.32 -2.12
CA THR A 243 -18.42 5.05 -2.77
C THR A 243 -19.63 4.51 -3.56
N PRO A 244 -20.03 5.15 -4.67
CA PRO A 244 -21.34 4.94 -5.29
C PRO A 244 -21.51 3.59 -6.00
N SER A 245 -20.41 2.92 -6.35
CA SER A 245 -20.44 1.64 -7.06
C SER A 245 -20.65 0.45 -6.13
N HIS A 246 -20.12 0.58 -4.91
CA HIS A 246 -20.24 -0.39 -3.82
C HIS A 246 -20.00 0.35 -2.51
N GLN A 247 -21.08 0.82 -1.89
CA GLN A 247 -21.02 1.65 -0.68
C GLN A 247 -20.30 0.91 0.45
N PHE A 248 -19.28 1.52 1.00
CA PHE A 248 -18.57 0.95 2.13
C PHE A 248 -19.15 1.45 3.46
N PRO A 249 -19.48 0.56 4.41
CA PRO A 249 -19.30 -0.91 4.36
C PRO A 249 -20.58 -1.68 3.93
N LEU A 250 -21.73 -1.02 3.80
CA LEU A 250 -23.03 -1.70 3.70
C LEU A 250 -23.29 -2.38 2.35
N GLY A 251 -22.45 -2.12 1.33
CA GLY A 251 -22.53 -2.78 0.04
C GLY A 251 -23.71 -2.36 -0.84
N THR A 252 -24.36 -1.25 -0.54
CA THR A 252 -25.43 -0.70 -1.39
C THR A 252 -24.86 -0.12 -2.67
N ILE A 253 -25.66 -0.09 -3.74
CA ILE A 253 -25.29 0.47 -5.03
C ILE A 253 -26.13 1.72 -5.26
N MET A 254 -25.47 2.87 -5.41
CA MET A 254 -26.15 4.13 -5.64
C MET A 254 -26.93 4.11 -6.95
N THR A 255 -28.22 4.43 -6.89
CA THR A 255 -29.11 4.44 -8.05
C THR A 255 -28.72 5.52 -9.07
N ILE A 256 -29.11 5.35 -10.33
CA ILE A 256 -28.83 6.34 -11.38
C ILE A 256 -29.51 7.69 -11.07
N ALA A 257 -30.71 7.68 -10.51
CA ALA A 257 -31.40 8.89 -10.11
C ALA A 257 -30.61 9.68 -9.05
N ARG A 258 -30.11 8.97 -8.01
CA ARG A 258 -29.32 9.57 -6.96
C ARG A 258 -27.99 10.12 -7.48
N ARG A 259 -27.33 9.44 -8.43
CA ARG A 259 -26.12 9.94 -9.13
C ARG A 259 -26.41 11.27 -9.83
N GLN A 260 -27.52 11.37 -10.53
CA GLN A 260 -27.92 12.60 -11.22
C GLN A 260 -28.22 13.74 -10.22
N GLU A 261 -28.89 13.46 -9.11
CA GLU A 261 -29.14 14.45 -8.04
C GLU A 261 -27.84 14.96 -7.43
N LEU A 262 -26.84 14.10 -7.21
CA LEU A 262 -25.53 14.50 -6.68
C LEU A 262 -24.75 15.35 -7.69
N LEU A 263 -24.78 15.01 -8.98
CA LEU A 263 -24.13 15.80 -10.02
C LEU A 263 -24.79 17.19 -10.18
N ALA A 264 -26.12 17.26 -10.07
CA ALA A 264 -26.86 18.53 -10.07
C ALA A 264 -26.45 19.39 -8.86
N TRP A 265 -26.41 18.79 -7.65
CA TRP A 265 -25.95 19.47 -6.44
C TRP A 265 -24.50 20.00 -6.61
N ALA A 266 -23.58 19.17 -7.09
CA ALA A 266 -22.17 19.56 -7.24
C ALA A 266 -22.01 20.73 -8.21
N LYS A 267 -22.82 20.78 -9.29
CA LYS A 267 -22.87 21.87 -10.23
C LYS A 267 -23.40 23.15 -9.56
N GLU A 268 -24.56 23.08 -8.91
CA GLU A 268 -25.25 24.22 -8.25
C GLU A 268 -24.40 24.83 -7.12
N ALA A 269 -23.80 23.97 -6.28
CA ALA A 269 -22.98 24.38 -5.15
C ALA A 269 -21.53 24.72 -5.52
N HIS A 270 -21.15 24.60 -6.79
CA HIS A 270 -19.74 24.69 -7.24
C HIS A 270 -18.79 23.77 -6.45
N SER A 271 -19.30 22.67 -5.93
CA SER A 271 -18.58 21.69 -5.13
C SER A 271 -18.01 20.55 -6.00
N PHE A 272 -17.11 19.73 -5.44
CA PHE A 272 -16.60 18.53 -6.09
C PHE A 272 -17.12 17.28 -5.40
N ILE A 273 -17.04 16.14 -6.11
CA ILE A 273 -17.34 14.82 -5.56
C ILE A 273 -16.13 13.93 -5.76
N ILE A 274 -15.66 13.26 -4.70
CA ILE A 274 -14.71 12.15 -4.80
C ILE A 274 -15.55 10.88 -4.92
N GLU A 275 -15.44 10.22 -6.07
CA GLU A 275 -15.91 8.87 -6.31
C GLU A 275 -14.78 7.89 -6.03
N ASP A 276 -14.82 7.16 -4.90
CA ASP A 276 -13.86 6.09 -4.61
C ASP A 276 -14.40 4.76 -5.11
N ASP A 277 -13.87 4.30 -6.24
CA ASP A 277 -14.25 3.09 -6.96
C ASP A 277 -13.22 1.97 -6.71
N TYR A 278 -13.22 1.43 -5.49
CA TYR A 278 -12.17 0.54 -4.98
C TYR A 278 -12.30 -0.92 -5.42
N ASP A 279 -13.49 -1.37 -5.85
CA ASP A 279 -13.78 -2.75 -6.26
C ASP A 279 -14.84 -2.86 -7.38
N GLY A 280 -15.01 -1.79 -8.15
CA GLY A 280 -16.01 -1.67 -9.22
C GLY A 280 -15.93 -2.71 -10.35
N GLU A 281 -14.81 -3.45 -10.45
CA GLU A 281 -14.67 -4.59 -11.37
C GLU A 281 -15.52 -5.80 -10.95
N PHE A 282 -15.92 -5.92 -9.66
CA PHE A 282 -16.51 -7.13 -9.08
C PHE A 282 -18.01 -6.95 -8.81
N ARG A 283 -18.80 -7.02 -9.87
CA ARG A 283 -20.25 -7.01 -9.82
C ARG A 283 -20.81 -8.36 -10.24
N TYR A 284 -21.78 -8.88 -9.51
CA TYR A 284 -22.30 -10.23 -9.69
C TYR A 284 -23.73 -10.26 -10.24
N SER A 285 -24.50 -9.19 -10.04
CA SER A 285 -25.87 -9.08 -10.49
C SER A 285 -26.17 -7.72 -11.14
N GLY A 286 -27.15 -7.67 -12.05
CA GLY A 286 -27.61 -6.47 -12.75
C GLY A 286 -26.66 -5.95 -13.83
N GLN A 287 -27.13 -4.94 -14.57
CA GLN A 287 -26.32 -4.24 -15.57
C GLN A 287 -25.29 -3.33 -14.91
N PRO A 288 -24.07 -3.19 -15.47
CA PRO A 288 -23.09 -2.22 -14.98
C PRO A 288 -23.66 -0.79 -15.04
N ILE A 289 -23.60 -0.07 -13.92
CA ILE A 289 -23.91 1.36 -13.90
C ILE A 289 -22.59 2.10 -14.21
N PRO A 290 -22.58 3.04 -15.16
CA PRO A 290 -21.40 3.88 -15.41
C PRO A 290 -20.93 4.58 -14.13
N SER A 291 -19.64 4.90 -14.04
CA SER A 291 -19.11 5.69 -12.93
C SER A 291 -19.84 7.04 -12.82
N LEU A 292 -19.83 7.64 -11.65
CA LEU A 292 -20.36 8.99 -11.47
C LEU A 292 -19.61 9.99 -12.35
N GLN A 293 -18.27 9.81 -12.47
CA GLN A 293 -17.43 10.62 -13.35
C GLN A 293 -17.81 10.48 -14.81
N GLY A 294 -18.12 9.28 -15.28
CA GLY A 294 -18.57 9.07 -16.67
C GLY A 294 -19.94 9.70 -17.00
N LEU A 295 -20.72 9.99 -15.97
CA LEU A 295 -22.01 10.67 -16.10
C LEU A 295 -21.90 12.20 -15.91
N ASP A 296 -20.72 12.72 -15.55
CA ASP A 296 -20.51 14.12 -15.20
C ASP A 296 -20.15 14.99 -16.43
N PRO A 297 -21.06 15.82 -16.94
CA PRO A 297 -20.76 16.74 -18.04
C PRO A 297 -20.07 18.04 -17.59
N ASN A 298 -19.94 18.27 -16.28
CA ASN A 298 -19.52 19.56 -15.73
C ASN A 298 -18.10 19.54 -15.13
N GLY A 299 -17.41 18.40 -15.14
CA GLY A 299 -16.07 18.26 -14.59
C GLY A 299 -16.02 18.53 -13.08
N ARG A 300 -16.93 17.93 -12.31
CA ARG A 300 -17.03 18.08 -10.85
C ARG A 300 -16.63 16.81 -10.09
N VAL A 301 -16.38 15.70 -10.80
CA VAL A 301 -16.06 14.43 -10.16
C VAL A 301 -14.56 14.15 -10.22
N ILE A 302 -13.98 13.89 -9.06
CA ILE A 302 -12.65 13.35 -8.85
C ILE A 302 -12.83 11.84 -8.76
N TYR A 303 -12.19 11.07 -9.65
CA TYR A 303 -12.31 9.62 -9.63
C TYR A 303 -11.06 8.99 -9.02
N LEU A 304 -11.25 8.10 -8.05
CA LEU A 304 -10.20 7.29 -7.44
C LEU A 304 -10.35 5.83 -7.86
N GLY A 305 -9.26 5.25 -8.34
CA GLY A 305 -9.19 3.83 -8.68
C GLY A 305 -7.96 3.17 -8.07
N THR A 306 -8.02 1.86 -7.89
CA THR A 306 -6.91 1.08 -7.31
C THR A 306 -6.77 -0.28 -7.97
N PHE A 307 -5.53 -0.73 -8.13
CA PHE A 307 -5.21 -2.08 -8.58
C PHE A 307 -5.04 -3.07 -7.41
N SER A 308 -5.12 -2.58 -6.17
CA SER A 308 -4.85 -3.39 -4.97
C SER A 308 -5.86 -4.51 -4.73
N LYS A 309 -7.11 -4.36 -5.20
CA LYS A 309 -8.17 -5.37 -5.04
C LYS A 309 -8.23 -6.37 -6.17
N SER A 310 -7.84 -5.92 -7.35
CA SER A 310 -7.92 -6.71 -8.57
C SER A 310 -6.58 -7.35 -8.97
N LEU A 311 -5.44 -6.88 -8.41
CA LEU A 311 -4.12 -7.45 -8.69
C LEU A 311 -3.46 -7.94 -7.39
N LEU A 312 -2.62 -7.11 -6.76
CA LEU A 312 -1.98 -7.40 -5.47
C LEU A 312 -1.98 -6.17 -4.57
N PRO A 313 -2.41 -6.29 -3.30
CA PRO A 313 -2.37 -5.20 -2.34
C PRO A 313 -0.96 -4.62 -2.12
N THR A 314 0.08 -5.46 -2.22
CA THR A 314 1.48 -5.10 -2.02
C THR A 314 2.08 -4.23 -3.12
N LEU A 315 1.51 -4.22 -4.32
CA LEU A 315 1.95 -3.34 -5.41
C LEU A 315 1.69 -1.87 -5.12
N ARG A 316 0.71 -1.58 -4.25
CA ARG A 316 0.37 -0.22 -3.84
C ARG A 316 0.16 0.75 -4.99
N LEU A 317 -0.40 0.28 -6.12
CA LEU A 317 -0.72 1.09 -7.28
C LEU A 317 -2.18 1.54 -7.23
N SER A 318 -2.36 2.84 -7.13
CA SER A 318 -3.66 3.52 -7.23
C SER A 318 -3.52 4.76 -8.10
N PHE A 319 -4.62 5.27 -8.57
CA PHE A 319 -4.64 6.46 -9.41
C PHE A 319 -5.81 7.36 -9.05
N MET A 320 -5.64 8.66 -9.30
CA MET A 320 -6.66 9.70 -9.15
C MET A 320 -6.79 10.45 -10.47
N ILE A 321 -8.02 10.65 -10.91
CA ILE A 321 -8.34 11.45 -12.09
C ILE A 321 -8.97 12.74 -11.61
N LEU A 322 -8.32 13.85 -11.92
CA LEU A 322 -8.76 15.18 -11.49
C LEU A 322 -9.46 15.94 -12.63
N PRO A 323 -10.50 16.69 -12.31
CA PRO A 323 -11.02 17.71 -13.20
C PRO A 323 -9.93 18.72 -13.62
N PRO A 324 -9.99 19.28 -14.84
CA PRO A 324 -8.99 20.24 -15.33
C PRO A 324 -8.74 21.43 -14.37
N ALA A 325 -9.77 21.94 -13.72
CA ALA A 325 -9.67 23.03 -12.77
C ALA A 325 -8.79 22.70 -11.55
N LEU A 326 -8.79 21.45 -11.07
CA LEU A 326 -7.93 21.00 -9.97
C LEU A 326 -6.52 20.62 -10.46
N MET A 327 -6.39 20.14 -11.69
CA MET A 327 -5.08 19.84 -12.29
C MET A 327 -4.19 21.07 -12.40
N GLU A 328 -4.75 22.23 -12.71
CA GLU A 328 -3.99 23.49 -12.73
C GLU A 328 -3.36 23.79 -11.35
N SER A 329 -4.12 23.57 -10.28
CA SER A 329 -3.64 23.77 -8.90
C SER A 329 -2.58 22.76 -8.50
N VAL A 330 -2.74 21.50 -8.89
CA VAL A 330 -1.72 20.44 -8.68
C VAL A 330 -0.46 20.75 -9.46
N GLY A 331 -0.58 21.19 -10.72
CA GLY A 331 0.56 21.52 -11.59
C GLY A 331 1.48 22.57 -10.99
N LYS A 332 0.92 23.58 -10.30
CA LYS A 332 1.69 24.60 -9.58
C LYS A 332 2.60 24.03 -8.47
N ASN A 333 2.18 22.92 -7.87
CA ASN A 333 2.87 22.26 -6.77
C ASN A 333 3.59 20.96 -7.19
N ALA A 334 3.52 20.56 -8.47
CA ALA A 334 4.09 19.31 -8.95
C ALA A 334 5.60 19.17 -8.70
N HIS A 335 6.34 20.30 -8.73
CA HIS A 335 7.77 20.34 -8.44
C HIS A 335 8.13 19.97 -7.00
N LEU A 336 7.17 20.07 -6.07
CA LEU A 336 7.33 19.66 -4.66
C LEU A 336 7.02 18.18 -4.45
N MET A 337 6.41 17.53 -5.44
CA MET A 337 6.01 16.14 -5.36
C MET A 337 7.13 15.23 -5.84
N LYS A 338 7.29 14.09 -5.17
CA LYS A 338 8.09 12.98 -5.66
C LYS A 338 7.16 11.82 -5.97
N GLN A 339 7.44 11.12 -7.07
CA GLN A 339 6.68 9.93 -7.40
C GLN A 339 6.85 8.87 -6.31
N THR A 340 5.73 8.34 -5.81
CA THR A 340 5.69 7.41 -4.68
C THR A 340 5.67 5.94 -5.11
N VAL A 341 5.44 5.68 -6.39
CA VAL A 341 5.46 4.34 -7.00
C VAL A 341 6.67 4.24 -7.90
N SER A 342 7.45 3.17 -7.78
CA SER A 342 8.64 2.98 -8.60
C SER A 342 8.30 2.93 -10.10
N SER A 343 9.12 3.58 -10.93
CA SER A 343 8.90 3.63 -12.38
C SER A 343 8.83 2.24 -13.02
N HIS A 344 9.68 1.29 -12.61
CA HIS A 344 9.60 -0.06 -13.18
C HIS A 344 8.31 -0.81 -12.79
N SER A 345 7.72 -0.58 -11.62
CA SER A 345 6.40 -1.15 -11.30
C SER A 345 5.30 -0.54 -12.16
N GLN A 346 5.39 0.76 -12.43
CA GLN A 346 4.46 1.45 -13.31
C GLN A 346 4.58 0.96 -14.76
N MET A 347 5.80 0.85 -15.27
CA MET A 347 6.05 0.38 -16.65
C MET A 347 5.69 -1.10 -16.82
N ALA A 348 5.92 -1.94 -15.80
CA ALA A 348 5.48 -3.33 -15.81
C ALA A 348 3.95 -3.43 -15.87
N LEU A 349 3.22 -2.58 -15.14
CA LEU A 349 1.76 -2.56 -15.19
C LEU A 349 1.26 -2.01 -16.54
N ALA A 350 1.91 -1.01 -17.11
CA ALA A 350 1.58 -0.51 -18.44
C ALA A 350 1.68 -1.61 -19.49
N ASP A 351 2.80 -2.38 -19.52
CA ASP A 351 2.96 -3.53 -20.41
C ASP A 351 1.93 -4.64 -20.15
N PHE A 352 1.62 -4.90 -18.88
CA PHE A 352 0.64 -5.90 -18.49
C PHE A 352 -0.79 -5.55 -18.97
N ILE A 353 -1.13 -4.25 -18.99
CA ILE A 353 -2.40 -3.76 -19.54
C ILE A 353 -2.35 -3.81 -21.08
N GLU A 354 -1.27 -3.29 -21.69
CA GLU A 354 -1.08 -3.24 -23.16
C GLU A 354 -1.14 -4.62 -23.80
N SER A 355 -0.53 -5.63 -23.16
CA SER A 355 -0.53 -7.03 -23.64
C SER A 355 -1.88 -7.74 -23.51
N GLY A 356 -2.88 -7.11 -22.89
CA GLY A 356 -4.20 -7.70 -22.63
C GLY A 356 -4.23 -8.72 -21.46
N GLU A 357 -3.11 -8.96 -20.79
CA GLU A 357 -3.06 -9.89 -19.66
C GLU A 357 -3.86 -9.37 -18.46
N TRP A 358 -3.90 -8.05 -18.27
CA TRP A 358 -4.77 -7.41 -17.28
C TRP A 358 -6.25 -7.78 -17.48
N GLN A 359 -6.78 -7.61 -18.70
CA GLN A 359 -8.18 -7.91 -18.98
C GLN A 359 -8.51 -9.39 -18.78
N LYS A 360 -7.60 -10.29 -19.19
CA LYS A 360 -7.75 -11.73 -18.94
C LYS A 360 -7.78 -12.03 -17.44
N HIS A 361 -6.90 -11.38 -16.67
CA HIS A 361 -6.83 -11.53 -15.22
C HIS A 361 -8.11 -11.07 -14.54
N VAL A 362 -8.59 -9.85 -14.83
CA VAL A 362 -9.83 -9.30 -14.25
C VAL A 362 -11.03 -10.21 -14.57
N ASN A 363 -11.15 -10.71 -15.80
CA ASN A 363 -12.24 -11.61 -16.18
C ASN A 363 -12.20 -12.92 -15.38
N ARG A 364 -11.01 -13.51 -15.20
CA ARG A 364 -10.80 -14.72 -14.38
C ARG A 364 -11.15 -14.46 -12.92
N MET A 365 -10.67 -13.35 -12.34
CA MET A 365 -10.95 -12.99 -10.94
C MET A 365 -12.44 -12.71 -10.73
N ARG A 366 -13.12 -12.07 -11.69
CA ARG A 366 -14.56 -11.86 -11.61
C ARG A 366 -15.34 -13.18 -11.57
N ALA A 367 -14.96 -14.17 -12.35
CA ALA A 367 -15.58 -15.49 -12.33
C ALA A 367 -15.30 -16.22 -10.99
N LEU A 368 -14.05 -16.19 -10.52
CA LEU A 368 -13.63 -16.77 -9.26
C LEU A 368 -14.38 -16.15 -8.07
N TYR A 369 -14.39 -14.83 -7.97
CA TYR A 369 -15.04 -14.14 -6.85
C TYR A 369 -16.57 -14.30 -6.87
N ARG A 370 -17.19 -14.39 -8.05
CA ARG A 370 -18.61 -14.75 -8.17
C ARG A 370 -18.88 -16.12 -7.56
N LYS A 371 -17.99 -17.10 -7.79
CA LYS A 371 -18.13 -18.46 -7.23
C LYS A 371 -17.97 -18.45 -5.71
N LYS A 372 -16.94 -17.79 -5.19
CA LYS A 372 -16.73 -17.61 -3.74
C LYS A 372 -17.89 -16.92 -3.07
N HIS A 373 -18.44 -15.88 -3.70
CA HIS A 373 -19.61 -15.17 -3.23
C HIS A 373 -20.85 -16.06 -3.14
N ALA A 374 -21.10 -16.89 -4.17
CA ALA A 374 -22.19 -17.85 -4.15
C ALA A 374 -22.04 -18.88 -3.02
N VAL A 375 -20.83 -19.42 -2.84
CA VAL A 375 -20.51 -20.33 -1.73
C VAL A 375 -20.75 -19.68 -0.37
N LEU A 376 -20.34 -18.41 -0.22
CA LEU A 376 -20.54 -17.65 1.01
C LEU A 376 -22.05 -17.52 1.33
N LEU A 377 -22.84 -17.05 0.36
CA LEU A 377 -24.28 -16.85 0.55
C LEU A 377 -25.03 -18.17 0.80
N GLU A 378 -24.65 -19.25 0.10
CA GLU A 378 -25.21 -20.60 0.31
C GLU A 378 -24.90 -21.11 1.72
N THR A 379 -23.70 -20.80 2.24
CA THR A 379 -23.25 -21.33 3.54
C THR A 379 -23.77 -20.51 4.72
N ILE A 380 -24.04 -19.20 4.55
CA ILE A 380 -24.58 -18.32 5.59
C ILE A 380 -26.08 -18.58 5.79
N GLU A 381 -26.43 -19.76 6.30
CA GLU A 381 -27.78 -20.06 6.76
C GLU A 381 -27.81 -20.02 8.29
N LEU A 382 -27.91 -18.81 8.86
CA LEU A 382 -28.10 -18.58 10.32
C LEU A 382 -29.54 -18.30 10.68
N GLY A 383 -30.47 -18.72 9.81
CA GLY A 383 -31.92 -18.51 10.02
C GLY A 383 -32.26 -17.02 10.16
N ASN A 384 -33.17 -16.71 11.10
CA ASN A 384 -33.57 -15.34 11.40
C ASN A 384 -32.60 -14.60 12.34
N SER A 385 -31.44 -15.17 12.64
CA SER A 385 -30.48 -14.57 13.59
C SER A 385 -29.57 -13.52 12.97
N VAL A 386 -29.45 -13.48 11.64
CA VAL A 386 -28.68 -12.46 10.92
C VAL A 386 -29.36 -12.01 9.64
N GLU A 387 -29.17 -10.74 9.31
CA GLU A 387 -29.52 -10.17 8.02
C GLU A 387 -28.25 -9.89 7.21
N VAL A 388 -28.19 -10.37 5.97
CA VAL A 388 -27.02 -10.17 5.09
C VAL A 388 -27.24 -8.94 4.23
N LEU A 389 -26.37 -7.95 4.38
CA LEU A 389 -26.32 -6.72 3.57
C LEU A 389 -25.19 -6.79 2.54
N GLY A 390 -25.35 -6.10 1.41
CA GLY A 390 -24.29 -6.02 0.38
C GLY A 390 -24.17 -7.23 -0.55
N LYS A 391 -25.26 -7.98 -0.79
CA LYS A 391 -25.26 -9.25 -1.58
C LYS A 391 -24.96 -9.11 -3.07
N ASN A 392 -24.90 -7.90 -3.64
CA ASN A 392 -24.97 -7.73 -5.10
C ASN A 392 -23.60 -7.49 -5.79
N SER A 393 -22.58 -7.12 -5.03
CA SER A 393 -21.28 -6.71 -5.57
C SER A 393 -20.17 -6.77 -4.52
N GLY A 394 -18.93 -6.53 -4.95
CA GLY A 394 -17.75 -6.34 -4.10
C GLY A 394 -17.15 -7.62 -3.55
N LEU A 395 -16.22 -7.46 -2.61
CA LEU A 395 -15.44 -8.55 -2.02
C LEU A 395 -15.73 -8.76 -0.53
N HIS A 396 -16.78 -8.14 -0.02
CA HIS A 396 -17.25 -8.29 1.36
C HIS A 396 -18.76 -8.17 1.44
N ILE A 397 -19.30 -8.64 2.54
CA ILE A 397 -20.70 -8.47 2.97
C ILE A 397 -20.70 -8.00 4.41
N VAL A 398 -21.84 -7.47 4.86
CA VAL A 398 -22.08 -7.13 6.25
C VAL A 398 -23.18 -8.05 6.81
N LEU A 399 -22.94 -8.60 7.98
CA LEU A 399 -23.93 -9.33 8.76
C LEU A 399 -24.47 -8.42 9.85
N ARG A 400 -25.74 -8.03 9.74
CA ARG A 400 -26.49 -7.40 10.82
C ARG A 400 -26.95 -8.48 11.78
N LEU A 401 -26.59 -8.32 13.06
CA LEU A 401 -26.96 -9.28 14.12
C LEU A 401 -28.35 -8.98 14.62
N LEU A 402 -29.23 -10.01 14.66
CA LEU A 402 -30.60 -9.93 15.13
C LEU A 402 -30.81 -10.66 16.47
N PHE A 403 -29.70 -10.95 17.17
CA PHE A 403 -29.67 -11.55 18.50
C PHE A 403 -29.01 -10.58 19.50
N PRO A 404 -29.26 -10.70 20.82
CA PRO A 404 -28.79 -9.76 21.82
C PRO A 404 -27.30 -9.99 22.15
N ALA A 405 -26.43 -9.48 21.30
CA ALA A 405 -24.98 -9.39 21.53
C ALA A 405 -24.50 -8.03 21.03
N ASN A 406 -23.44 -7.49 21.64
CA ASN A 406 -22.76 -6.36 21.10
C ASN A 406 -21.71 -6.82 20.06
N GLU A 407 -21.15 -5.86 19.31
CA GLU A 407 -20.19 -6.13 18.24
C GLU A 407 -18.92 -6.81 18.76
N GLU A 408 -18.41 -6.38 19.93
CA GLU A 408 -17.19 -6.89 20.54
C GLU A 408 -17.36 -8.34 21.02
N GLU A 409 -18.48 -8.67 21.64
CA GLU A 409 -18.83 -10.02 22.06
C GLU A 409 -18.91 -10.98 20.89
N ALA A 410 -19.56 -10.57 19.80
CA ALA A 410 -19.68 -11.39 18.59
C ALA A 410 -18.33 -11.64 17.91
N ILE A 411 -17.44 -10.63 17.85
CA ILE A 411 -16.09 -10.73 17.30
C ILE A 411 -15.22 -11.63 18.18
N LYS A 412 -15.29 -11.47 19.51
CA LYS A 412 -14.54 -12.28 20.45
C LYS A 412 -14.94 -13.76 20.38
N ALA A 413 -16.24 -14.04 20.36
CA ALA A 413 -16.73 -15.42 20.22
C ALA A 413 -16.23 -16.08 18.92
N ALA A 414 -16.18 -15.32 17.81
CA ALA A 414 -15.61 -15.80 16.54
C ALA A 414 -14.10 -16.08 16.68
N ALA A 415 -13.34 -15.18 17.28
CA ALA A 415 -11.89 -15.31 17.47
C ALA A 415 -11.55 -16.53 18.36
N ASP A 416 -12.30 -16.75 19.45
CA ASP A 416 -12.15 -17.91 20.34
C ASP A 416 -12.40 -19.26 19.60
N ASN A 417 -13.09 -19.21 18.46
CA ASN A 417 -13.32 -20.37 17.56
C ASN A 417 -12.39 -20.36 16.32
N GLY A 418 -11.34 -19.53 16.31
CA GLY A 418 -10.35 -19.47 15.23
C GLY A 418 -10.86 -18.82 13.95
N VAL A 419 -11.79 -17.87 14.05
CA VAL A 419 -12.30 -17.06 12.93
C VAL A 419 -12.13 -15.58 13.24
N THR A 420 -11.47 -14.86 12.35
CA THR A 420 -11.33 -13.40 12.46
C THR A 420 -12.36 -12.71 11.57
N ILE A 421 -13.20 -11.87 12.18
CA ILE A 421 -14.16 -10.99 11.51
C ILE A 421 -13.97 -9.55 11.99
N TYR A 422 -14.58 -8.58 11.33
CA TYR A 422 -14.21 -7.18 11.52
C TYR A 422 -15.40 -6.31 11.97
N PRO A 423 -15.15 -5.28 12.82
CA PRO A 423 -16.18 -4.38 13.25
C PRO A 423 -16.63 -3.44 12.12
N VAL A 424 -17.91 -3.08 12.12
CA VAL A 424 -18.50 -2.06 11.24
C VAL A 424 -18.59 -0.70 11.96
N SER A 425 -18.67 -0.71 13.29
CA SER A 425 -18.79 0.51 14.11
C SER A 425 -17.77 1.62 13.81
N PRO A 426 -16.48 1.33 13.46
CA PRO A 426 -15.53 2.39 13.11
C PRO A 426 -15.91 3.18 11.85
N SER A 427 -16.79 2.64 11.00
CA SER A 427 -17.27 3.32 9.78
C SER A 427 -18.27 4.44 10.09
N TYR A 428 -18.82 4.48 11.29
CA TYR A 428 -19.68 5.54 11.77
C TYR A 428 -18.88 6.58 12.57
N LYS A 429 -19.29 7.82 12.53
CA LYS A 429 -18.79 8.88 13.42
C LYS A 429 -19.53 8.89 14.75
N GLY A 430 -20.81 8.51 14.72
CA GLY A 430 -21.69 8.35 15.87
C GLY A 430 -21.92 6.87 16.22
N GLN A 431 -22.99 6.62 16.97
CA GLN A 431 -23.42 5.24 17.28
C GLN A 431 -24.04 4.61 16.03
N PRO A 432 -23.65 3.36 15.67
CA PRO A 432 -24.30 2.64 14.60
C PRO A 432 -25.78 2.33 14.97
N PRO A 433 -26.70 2.37 13.99
CA PRO A 433 -28.12 2.12 14.25
C PRO A 433 -28.45 0.65 14.57
N PHE A 434 -27.51 -0.25 14.32
CA PHE A 434 -27.63 -1.69 14.59
C PHE A 434 -26.25 -2.31 14.77
N VAL A 435 -26.20 -3.43 15.46
CA VAL A 435 -24.97 -4.22 15.62
C VAL A 435 -24.70 -5.01 14.37
N SER A 436 -23.47 -4.93 13.85
CA SER A 436 -23.11 -5.62 12.62
C SER A 436 -21.61 -5.89 12.53
N VAL A 437 -21.24 -6.91 11.75
CA VAL A 437 -19.86 -7.28 11.49
C VAL A 437 -19.60 -7.40 9.99
N LEU A 438 -18.37 -7.16 9.58
CA LEU A 438 -17.93 -7.19 8.20
C LEU A 438 -17.15 -8.47 7.91
N ILE A 439 -17.49 -9.13 6.81
CA ILE A 439 -16.89 -10.36 6.31
C ILE A 439 -16.39 -10.16 4.89
N GLY A 440 -15.06 -10.17 4.71
CA GLY A 440 -14.41 -10.17 3.41
C GLY A 440 -14.03 -11.60 3.03
N TYR A 441 -14.22 -11.97 1.77
CA TYR A 441 -14.02 -13.35 1.32
C TYR A 441 -13.01 -13.49 0.17
N GLY A 442 -12.49 -12.39 -0.34
CA GLY A 442 -11.61 -12.39 -1.52
C GLY A 442 -10.35 -13.26 -1.34
N GLY A 443 -9.72 -13.21 -0.16
CA GLY A 443 -8.47 -13.92 0.13
C GLY A 443 -8.60 -15.41 0.47
N LEU A 444 -9.82 -15.89 0.73
CA LEU A 444 -10.07 -17.25 1.21
C LEU A 444 -10.35 -18.24 0.06
N SER A 445 -10.06 -19.51 0.25
CA SER A 445 -10.54 -20.59 -0.61
C SER A 445 -12.04 -20.86 -0.36
N GLU A 446 -12.71 -21.57 -1.28
CA GLU A 446 -14.10 -21.98 -1.08
C GLU A 446 -14.26 -22.89 0.14
N GLU A 447 -13.28 -23.72 0.42
CA GLU A 447 -13.23 -24.62 1.60
C GLU A 447 -13.10 -23.81 2.89
N ASP A 448 -12.18 -22.82 2.91
CA ASP A 448 -12.00 -21.94 4.08
C ASP A 448 -13.25 -21.10 4.35
N ILE A 449 -13.95 -20.65 3.31
CA ILE A 449 -15.21 -19.93 3.44
C ILE A 449 -16.26 -20.83 4.14
N ARG A 450 -16.45 -22.09 3.65
CA ARG A 450 -17.39 -23.04 4.26
C ARG A 450 -17.02 -23.34 5.71
N LEU A 451 -15.76 -23.67 5.97
CA LEU A 451 -15.28 -23.97 7.30
C LEU A 451 -15.39 -22.77 8.25
N GLY A 452 -15.01 -21.58 7.78
CA GLY A 452 -15.08 -20.35 8.57
C GLY A 452 -16.53 -20.00 8.97
N ILE A 453 -17.48 -20.10 8.04
CA ILE A 453 -18.89 -19.88 8.35
C ILE A 453 -19.46 -20.94 9.29
N GLN A 454 -19.04 -22.20 9.14
CA GLN A 454 -19.44 -23.27 10.08
C GLN A 454 -18.93 -22.99 11.51
N LYS A 455 -17.67 -22.60 11.65
CA LYS A 455 -17.09 -22.18 12.93
C LYS A 455 -17.81 -20.96 13.52
N LEU A 456 -18.15 -19.99 12.69
CA LEU A 456 -18.90 -18.79 13.09
C LEU A 456 -20.30 -19.15 13.62
N LYS A 457 -21.00 -20.08 12.97
CA LYS A 457 -22.26 -20.62 13.45
C LYS A 457 -22.11 -21.23 14.85
N THR A 458 -21.11 -22.08 15.03
CA THR A 458 -20.81 -22.70 16.34
C THR A 458 -20.52 -21.65 17.40
N ALA A 459 -19.71 -20.65 17.08
CA ALA A 459 -19.34 -19.56 17.98
C ALA A 459 -20.54 -18.73 18.46
N TRP A 460 -21.50 -18.50 17.59
CA TRP A 460 -22.67 -17.66 17.89
C TRP A 460 -23.86 -18.43 18.43
N THR A 461 -23.90 -19.78 18.35
CA THR A 461 -24.98 -20.59 18.89
C THR A 461 -25.25 -20.29 20.36
N PRO A 462 -24.27 -20.16 21.27
CA PRO A 462 -24.57 -19.80 22.68
C PRO A 462 -25.18 -18.40 22.82
N LEU A 463 -24.74 -17.43 22.01
CA LEU A 463 -25.24 -16.05 22.03
C LEU A 463 -26.69 -15.97 21.52
N ILE A 464 -27.06 -16.80 20.55
CA ILE A 464 -28.39 -16.89 19.97
C ILE A 464 -29.34 -17.60 20.91
N SER A 465 -28.88 -18.66 21.62
CA SER A 465 -29.69 -19.48 22.51
C SER A 465 -29.95 -18.82 23.89
N SER A 466 -29.25 -17.72 24.17
CA SER A 466 -29.42 -16.94 25.40
C SER A 466 -30.67 -16.02 25.35
N CYS A 467 -31.47 -16.11 24.28
CA CYS A 467 -32.77 -15.45 24.07
C CYS A 467 -33.95 -16.38 24.55
#